data_afc8d5abd45ede5df54fa6b3e0f4dd7c
#
_entry.id   afc8d5abd45ede5df54fa6b3e0f4dd7c
#
_cell.length_a   1.000
_cell.length_b   1.000
_cell.length_c   1.000
_cell.angle_alpha   90.00
_cell.angle_beta   90.00
_cell.angle_gamma   90.00
#
_symmetry.space_group_name_H-M   'P 1'
#
loop_
_entity.id
_entity.type
_entity.pdbx_description
1 polymer ?
#
loop_
_entity_poly.entity_id
_entity_poly.type
_entity_poly.pdbx_seq_one_letter_code
_entity_poly.pdbx_strand_id
1 'polypeptide(L)'
;AFFRLFNKVFDRSTRAYIGFTRILTGKIVRGLIFILVVAVAMGFLGKHVPGGFMPEEDMGYLMVNIQLPDAASLQRSDAVAKKVEKIIKKYDEVEYITTATGFSLLSNSMSSNAGFIFVALKDWGQRENTAKEIVRRLNVDFHLAINEAQVFAFGPPAIPGLGNGSGFTLMIQDKGGNTPDYLAKHTANFVQAAMKRPEIGSIFTTFRATVPQRYMEIDKDKVLKAGISLNDIYTTVGAFLGGTYVNDFNRFGRLYKAYIQAEPKYRQNENQINLFFVKNKEGKSVPLAAFVDIKDIVGPDFTNRFNLYRAIELTGGPASGYTSAQALDALEEVAGNTLPGDMGYEWSNMSYQEKKASGTGAIVFAFSLLFVFLILCAQYESWSLPFSILLGTPFAVFGAFAALFISRFFSQSYELNVFAQIALVMLIAMAAKNAILIVEFAKLEFDKGLSLFDAAIKAAELRFRPILMTAFSFILGVLPLVVASGAGAEARVVMGMALLGGMFIATLLGVFFYPMLFVFIGKIGKYEQKRDAQLESEPKES
;
A
#
# COMPACT_ATOMS: atom_id res chain seq x y z
N ALA A 1 18.99 36.63 32.66
CA ALA A 1 17.51 36.67 32.81
C ALA A 1 16.84 35.36 32.34
N PHE A 2 17.11 34.89 31.13
CA PHE A 2 16.47 33.68 30.54
C PHE A 2 16.64 32.41 31.39
N PHE A 3 17.87 32.04 31.76
CA PHE A 3 18.12 30.83 32.56
C PHE A 3 17.51 30.88 33.97
N ARG A 4 17.43 32.10 34.59
CA ARG A 4 16.77 32.26 35.88
C ARG A 4 15.26 32.07 35.79
N LEU A 5 14.63 32.59 34.71
CA LEU A 5 13.23 32.41 34.44
C LEU A 5 12.93 30.94 34.15
N PHE A 6 13.73 30.31 33.28
CA PHE A 6 13.61 28.88 32.95
C PHE A 6 13.69 28.01 34.20
N ASN A 7 14.72 28.19 35.03
CA ASN A 7 14.84 27.40 36.26
C ASN A 7 13.65 27.63 37.21
N LYS A 8 13.17 28.88 37.37
CA LYS A 8 12.00 29.17 38.21
C LYS A 8 10.71 28.49 37.71
N VAL A 9 10.48 28.49 36.40
CA VAL A 9 9.33 27.79 35.81
C VAL A 9 9.48 26.30 36.01
N PHE A 10 10.68 25.77 35.77
CA PHE A 10 10.98 24.35 35.90
C PHE A 10 10.79 23.86 37.34
N ASP A 11 11.32 24.58 38.34
CA ASP A 11 11.18 24.24 39.78
C ASP A 11 9.70 24.27 40.23
N ARG A 12 8.90 25.19 39.63
CA ARG A 12 7.47 25.22 39.88
C ARG A 12 6.76 24.00 39.29
N SER A 13 7.13 23.63 38.07
CA SER A 13 6.59 22.43 37.40
C SER A 13 6.97 21.15 38.14
N THR A 14 8.21 21.06 38.60
CA THR A 14 8.69 19.91 39.41
C THR A 14 7.91 19.76 40.70
N ARG A 15 7.67 20.87 41.44
CA ARG A 15 6.86 20.83 42.66
C ARG A 15 5.43 20.41 42.41
N ALA A 16 4.80 20.92 41.34
CA ALA A 16 3.46 20.50 40.97
C ALA A 16 3.40 19.03 40.57
N TYR A 17 4.40 18.55 39.79
CA TYR A 17 4.55 17.16 39.43
C TYR A 17 4.65 16.24 40.64
N ILE A 18 5.55 16.54 41.59
CA ILE A 18 5.74 15.75 42.81
C ILE A 18 4.46 15.74 43.66
N GLY A 19 3.77 16.90 43.79
CA GLY A 19 2.51 16.98 44.53
C GLY A 19 1.44 16.07 43.94
N PHE A 20 1.27 16.08 42.62
CA PHE A 20 0.30 15.23 41.92
C PHE A 20 0.69 13.75 42.00
N THR A 21 1.96 13.42 41.74
CA THR A 21 2.48 12.04 41.84
C THR A 21 2.31 11.46 43.21
N ARG A 22 2.51 12.24 44.28
CA ARG A 22 2.28 11.82 45.69
C ARG A 22 0.81 11.44 45.94
N ILE A 23 -0.12 12.25 45.42
CA ILE A 23 -1.55 11.97 45.54
C ILE A 23 -1.92 10.69 44.77
N LEU A 24 -1.41 10.54 43.58
CA LEU A 24 -1.69 9.39 42.70
C LEU A 24 -1.13 8.10 43.29
N THR A 25 0.12 8.13 43.75
CA THR A 25 0.79 6.99 44.37
C THR A 25 0.12 6.56 45.70
N GLY A 26 -0.46 7.51 46.45
CA GLY A 26 -1.27 7.20 47.63
C GLY A 26 -2.66 6.60 47.31
N LYS A 27 -3.16 6.74 46.07
CA LYS A 27 -4.48 6.27 45.63
C LYS A 27 -4.39 5.30 44.46
N ILE A 28 -3.62 4.22 44.62
CA ILE A 28 -3.27 3.23 43.59
C ILE A 28 -4.49 2.74 42.78
N VAL A 29 -5.59 2.40 43.47
CA VAL A 29 -6.81 1.88 42.83
C VAL A 29 -7.36 2.86 41.78
N ARG A 30 -7.38 4.18 42.08
CA ARG A 30 -7.85 5.20 41.13
C ARG A 30 -6.91 5.31 39.91
N GLY A 31 -5.59 5.18 40.13
CA GLY A 31 -4.61 5.15 39.06
C GLY A 31 -4.78 3.95 38.14
N LEU A 32 -5.03 2.77 38.72
CA LEU A 32 -5.28 1.55 37.91
C LEU A 32 -6.58 1.64 37.10
N ILE A 33 -7.65 2.20 37.68
CA ILE A 33 -8.90 2.48 36.95
C ILE A 33 -8.63 3.42 35.77
N PHE A 34 -7.84 4.47 35.97
CA PHE A 34 -7.48 5.38 34.87
C PHE A 34 -6.70 4.68 33.77
N ILE A 35 -5.71 3.83 34.11
CA ILE A 35 -4.98 3.03 33.11
C ILE A 35 -5.94 2.11 32.36
N LEU A 36 -6.89 1.48 33.04
CA LEU A 36 -7.92 0.65 32.39
C LEU A 36 -8.78 1.45 31.42
N VAL A 37 -9.20 2.65 31.82
CA VAL A 37 -9.96 3.56 30.93
C VAL A 37 -9.14 3.92 29.70
N VAL A 38 -7.86 4.24 29.86
CA VAL A 38 -6.96 4.53 28.71
C VAL A 38 -6.80 3.29 27.83
N ALA A 39 -6.66 2.09 28.40
CA ALA A 39 -6.57 0.84 27.64
C ALA A 39 -7.86 0.55 26.83
N VAL A 40 -9.03 0.81 27.43
CA VAL A 40 -10.32 0.68 26.72
C VAL A 40 -10.43 1.74 25.61
N ALA A 41 -10.05 2.99 25.88
CA ALA A 41 -10.04 4.05 24.88
C ALA A 41 -9.05 3.76 23.74
N MET A 42 -7.88 3.19 24.05
CA MET A 42 -6.91 2.69 23.07
C MET A 42 -7.53 1.63 22.16
N GLY A 43 -8.22 0.63 22.72
CA GLY A 43 -8.92 -0.41 21.96
C GLY A 43 -10.04 0.17 21.07
N PHE A 44 -10.79 1.13 21.60
CA PHE A 44 -11.82 1.84 20.84
C PHE A 44 -11.22 2.61 19.66
N LEU A 45 -10.20 3.42 19.87
CA LEU A 45 -9.51 4.16 18.79
C LEU A 45 -8.87 3.22 17.77
N GLY A 46 -8.20 2.16 18.23
CA GLY A 46 -7.60 1.16 17.35
C GLY A 46 -8.59 0.47 16.42
N LYS A 47 -9.85 0.30 16.87
CA LYS A 47 -10.93 -0.21 16.01
C LYS A 47 -11.44 0.81 15.00
N HIS A 48 -11.35 2.11 15.31
CA HIS A 48 -11.86 3.19 14.46
C HIS A 48 -10.80 3.77 13.53
N VAL A 49 -9.51 3.55 13.78
CA VAL A 49 -8.45 3.85 12.81
C VAL A 49 -8.42 2.69 11.80
N PRO A 50 -8.82 2.91 10.55
CA PRO A 50 -8.88 1.83 9.58
C PRO A 50 -7.49 1.32 9.24
N GLY A 51 -7.41 0.01 9.00
CA GLY A 51 -6.20 -0.63 8.53
C GLY A 51 -5.90 -0.27 7.08
N GLY A 52 -4.63 -0.22 6.74
CA GLY A 52 -4.11 -0.13 5.38
C GLY A 52 -2.80 -0.92 5.30
N PHE A 53 -2.32 -1.14 4.09
CA PHE A 53 -1.03 -1.82 3.89
C PHE A 53 0.09 -0.82 3.64
N MET A 54 0.11 -0.23 2.47
CA MET A 54 1.08 0.79 2.06
C MET A 54 0.32 2.04 1.63
N PRO A 55 0.71 3.24 2.06
CA PRO A 55 0.08 4.47 1.58
C PRO A 55 0.40 4.69 0.10
N GLU A 56 -0.53 5.30 -0.62
CA GLU A 56 -0.27 5.78 -1.97
C GLU A 56 0.69 6.97 -1.89
N GLU A 57 1.85 6.82 -2.54
CA GLU A 57 2.90 7.84 -2.54
C GLU A 57 2.83 8.73 -3.77
N ASP A 58 3.10 10.00 -3.58
CA ASP A 58 3.33 10.91 -4.69
C ASP A 58 4.76 10.75 -5.21
N MET A 59 4.92 9.94 -6.25
CA MET A 59 6.22 9.62 -6.85
C MET A 59 6.68 10.64 -7.90
N GLY A 60 5.97 11.77 -8.08
CA GLY A 60 6.32 12.78 -9.09
C GLY A 60 5.92 12.42 -10.51
N TYR A 61 5.12 11.39 -10.70
CA TYR A 61 4.56 11.02 -12.01
C TYR A 61 3.21 10.34 -11.89
N LEU A 62 2.48 10.33 -12.98
CA LEU A 62 1.23 9.59 -13.14
C LEU A 62 1.15 8.97 -14.53
N MET A 63 0.21 8.09 -14.71
CA MET A 63 0.00 7.34 -15.94
C MET A 63 -1.42 7.53 -16.43
N VAL A 64 -1.60 7.53 -17.76
CA VAL A 64 -2.93 7.63 -18.39
C VAL A 64 -3.12 6.46 -19.34
N ASN A 65 -4.19 5.73 -19.15
CA ASN A 65 -4.63 4.67 -20.06
C ASN A 65 -5.63 5.24 -21.06
N ILE A 66 -5.48 4.83 -22.32
CA ILE A 66 -6.40 5.17 -23.41
C ILE A 66 -6.87 3.87 -24.02
N GLN A 67 -8.17 3.64 -24.03
CA GLN A 67 -8.77 2.45 -24.63
C GLN A 67 -9.93 2.85 -25.54
N LEU A 68 -9.74 2.64 -26.84
CA LEU A 68 -10.76 2.84 -27.87
C LEU A 68 -11.64 1.57 -28.01
N PRO A 69 -12.79 1.68 -28.68
CA PRO A 69 -13.59 0.53 -29.07
C PRO A 69 -12.78 -0.48 -29.89
N ASP A 70 -13.24 -1.74 -29.90
CA ASP A 70 -12.60 -2.82 -30.65
C ASP A 70 -12.43 -2.48 -32.12
N ALA A 71 -11.35 -2.99 -32.69
CA ALA A 71 -10.98 -2.75 -34.11
C ALA A 71 -10.71 -1.27 -34.47
N ALA A 72 -10.55 -0.37 -33.51
CA ALA A 72 -10.09 0.98 -33.81
C ALA A 72 -8.67 0.95 -34.38
N SER A 73 -8.43 1.74 -35.40
CA SER A 73 -7.12 1.82 -36.06
C SER A 73 -6.12 2.61 -35.19
N LEU A 74 -4.83 2.36 -35.40
CA LEU A 74 -3.75 3.07 -34.72
C LEU A 74 -3.83 4.59 -34.96
N GLN A 75 -4.28 5.04 -36.15
CA GLN A 75 -4.45 6.45 -36.46
C GLN A 75 -5.55 7.10 -35.60
N ARG A 76 -6.65 6.36 -35.33
CA ARG A 76 -7.69 6.85 -34.42
C ARG A 76 -7.16 6.94 -32.97
N SER A 77 -6.40 5.93 -32.54
CA SER A 77 -5.78 5.94 -31.21
C SER A 77 -4.80 7.10 -31.06
N ASP A 78 -3.99 7.39 -32.08
CA ASP A 78 -3.07 8.54 -32.10
C ASP A 78 -3.83 9.87 -32.04
N ALA A 79 -4.94 9.99 -32.80
CA ALA A 79 -5.77 11.20 -32.80
C ALA A 79 -6.38 11.46 -31.40
N VAL A 80 -6.86 10.41 -30.72
CA VAL A 80 -7.36 10.52 -29.33
C VAL A 80 -6.22 10.84 -28.38
N ALA A 81 -5.08 10.17 -28.48
CA ALA A 81 -3.91 10.44 -27.66
C ALA A 81 -3.47 11.91 -27.73
N LYS A 82 -3.46 12.51 -28.93
CA LYS A 82 -3.18 13.94 -29.12
C LYS A 82 -4.22 14.86 -28.46
N LYS A 83 -5.50 14.45 -28.38
CA LYS A 83 -6.53 15.20 -27.63
C LYS A 83 -6.25 15.11 -26.13
N VAL A 84 -5.92 13.91 -25.63
CA VAL A 84 -5.55 13.69 -24.21
C VAL A 84 -4.33 14.53 -23.84
N GLU A 85 -3.28 14.53 -24.67
CA GLU A 85 -2.09 15.37 -24.45
C GLU A 85 -2.43 16.86 -24.35
N LYS A 86 -3.34 17.37 -25.20
CA LYS A 86 -3.76 18.77 -25.13
C LYS A 86 -4.47 19.11 -23.83
N ILE A 87 -5.20 18.15 -23.22
CA ILE A 87 -5.83 18.34 -21.92
C ILE A 87 -4.76 18.35 -20.83
N ILE A 88 -3.86 17.38 -20.84
CA ILE A 88 -2.78 17.26 -19.85
C ILE A 88 -1.88 18.50 -19.85
N LYS A 89 -1.53 19.03 -21.03
CA LYS A 89 -0.69 20.23 -21.18
C LYS A 89 -1.31 21.52 -20.62
N LYS A 90 -2.57 21.54 -20.23
CA LYS A 90 -3.20 22.68 -19.54
C LYS A 90 -2.85 22.76 -18.05
N TYR A 91 -2.27 21.72 -17.52
CA TYR A 91 -1.88 21.64 -16.11
C TYR A 91 -0.44 22.11 -15.95
N ASP A 92 -0.25 23.22 -15.23
CA ASP A 92 1.06 23.81 -15.00
C ASP A 92 2.00 22.91 -14.19
N GLU A 93 1.43 21.94 -13.47
CA GLU A 93 2.15 20.95 -12.68
C GLU A 93 2.86 19.88 -13.52
N VAL A 94 2.53 19.77 -14.81
CA VAL A 94 3.12 18.80 -15.75
C VAL A 94 4.43 19.33 -16.32
N GLU A 95 5.47 18.49 -16.28
CA GLU A 95 6.79 18.82 -16.82
C GLU A 95 7.02 18.16 -18.18
N TYR A 96 6.85 16.82 -18.25
CA TYR A 96 7.05 16.04 -19.47
C TYR A 96 5.92 15.07 -19.71
N ILE A 97 5.66 14.80 -21.00
CA ILE A 97 4.66 13.83 -21.45
C ILE A 97 5.34 12.89 -22.46
N THR A 98 5.20 11.59 -22.24
CA THR A 98 5.63 10.56 -23.16
C THR A 98 4.43 9.69 -23.54
N THR A 99 4.08 9.65 -24.82
CA THR A 99 2.92 8.91 -25.34
C THR A 99 3.37 7.71 -26.14
N ALA A 100 2.78 6.56 -25.88
CA ALA A 100 2.90 5.34 -26.66
C ALA A 100 1.50 4.92 -27.15
N THR A 101 1.28 5.00 -28.46
CA THR A 101 0.06 4.49 -29.12
C THR A 101 0.30 3.08 -29.64
N GLY A 102 -0.72 2.23 -29.58
CA GLY A 102 -0.62 0.83 -29.98
C GLY A 102 -0.08 -0.11 -28.90
N PHE A 103 0.02 0.36 -27.65
CA PHE A 103 0.44 -0.43 -26.51
C PHE A 103 -0.47 -0.18 -25.31
N SER A 104 -0.93 -1.27 -24.69
CA SER A 104 -1.65 -1.23 -23.41
C SER A 104 -0.71 -1.64 -22.28
N LEU A 105 -0.42 -0.71 -21.36
CA LEU A 105 0.37 -1.02 -20.16
C LEU A 105 -0.36 -1.98 -19.23
N LEU A 106 -1.69 -1.86 -19.14
CA LEU A 106 -2.48 -2.65 -18.19
C LEU A 106 -2.55 -4.13 -18.58
N SER A 107 -2.79 -4.42 -19.89
CA SER A 107 -2.76 -5.80 -20.40
C SER A 107 -1.38 -6.26 -20.84
N ASN A 108 -0.38 -5.38 -20.83
CA ASN A 108 0.98 -5.59 -21.33
C ASN A 108 0.99 -6.19 -22.75
N SER A 109 0.13 -5.66 -23.61
CA SER A 109 -0.07 -6.17 -24.97
C SER A 109 -0.03 -5.08 -26.01
N MET A 110 0.37 -5.46 -27.24
CA MET A 110 0.27 -4.59 -28.43
C MET A 110 -1.15 -4.64 -28.97
N SER A 111 -1.84 -3.50 -29.03
CA SER A 111 -3.19 -3.40 -29.56
C SER A 111 -3.42 -2.05 -30.22
N SER A 112 -3.89 -2.03 -31.47
CA SER A 112 -4.08 -0.81 -32.24
C SER A 112 -5.08 0.18 -31.62
N ASN A 113 -6.01 -0.33 -30.80
CA ASN A 113 -7.04 0.45 -30.11
C ASN A 113 -6.64 0.89 -28.68
N ALA A 114 -5.38 0.69 -28.31
CA ALA A 114 -4.86 1.08 -27.01
C ALA A 114 -3.80 2.16 -27.10
N GLY A 115 -3.65 2.92 -26.03
CA GLY A 115 -2.58 3.89 -25.86
C GLY A 115 -2.26 4.09 -24.37
N PHE A 116 -1.06 4.55 -24.13
CA PHE A 116 -0.55 4.82 -22.79
C PHE A 116 0.22 6.14 -22.80
N ILE A 117 0.02 6.95 -21.78
CA ILE A 117 0.78 8.18 -21.58
C ILE A 117 1.44 8.15 -20.21
N PHE A 118 2.74 8.37 -20.20
CA PHE A 118 3.50 8.65 -19.00
C PHE A 118 3.61 10.17 -18.81
N VAL A 119 3.22 10.67 -17.66
CA VAL A 119 3.20 12.09 -17.34
C VAL A 119 4.13 12.33 -16.14
N ALA A 120 5.25 12.99 -16.40
CA ALA A 120 6.14 13.46 -15.34
C ALA A 120 5.64 14.80 -14.81
N LEU A 121 5.60 14.93 -13.50
CA LEU A 121 5.19 16.14 -12.80
C LEU A 121 6.43 16.94 -12.36
N LYS A 122 6.28 18.25 -12.21
CA LYS A 122 7.29 19.11 -11.60
C LYS A 122 7.61 18.68 -10.18
N ASP A 123 8.74 19.10 -9.65
CA ASP A 123 9.12 18.84 -8.27
C ASP A 123 8.03 19.28 -7.29
N TRP A 124 7.91 18.58 -6.17
CA TRP A 124 6.86 18.81 -5.16
C TRP A 124 6.80 20.25 -4.64
N GLY A 125 7.96 20.93 -4.53
CA GLY A 125 8.03 22.35 -4.12
C GLY A 125 7.61 23.36 -5.20
N GLN A 126 7.40 22.93 -6.44
CA GLN A 126 7.04 23.77 -7.59
C GLN A 126 5.59 23.60 -8.02
N ARG A 127 4.80 22.80 -7.31
CA ARG A 127 3.40 22.54 -7.61
C ARG A 127 2.54 22.69 -6.35
N GLU A 128 1.31 23.13 -6.56
CA GLU A 128 0.33 23.31 -5.48
C GLU A 128 -0.45 22.02 -5.19
N ASN A 129 -0.68 21.22 -6.24
CA ASN A 129 -1.51 20.01 -6.15
C ASN A 129 -0.64 18.75 -6.06
N THR A 130 -1.11 17.78 -5.28
CA THR A 130 -0.52 16.44 -5.21
C THR A 130 -0.84 15.64 -6.48
N ALA A 131 -0.05 14.60 -6.77
CA ALA A 131 -0.33 13.70 -7.90
C ALA A 131 -1.75 13.11 -7.83
N LYS A 132 -2.25 12.79 -6.64
CA LYS A 132 -3.60 12.27 -6.41
C LYS A 132 -4.70 13.27 -6.79
N GLU A 133 -4.51 14.55 -6.46
CA GLU A 133 -5.44 15.61 -6.84
C GLU A 133 -5.43 15.87 -8.34
N ILE A 134 -4.24 15.85 -8.96
CA ILE A 134 -4.09 15.99 -10.42
C ILE A 134 -4.79 14.83 -11.13
N VAL A 135 -4.59 13.59 -10.69
CA VAL A 135 -5.29 12.39 -11.22
C VAL A 135 -6.81 12.57 -11.14
N ARG A 136 -7.33 13.03 -10.01
CA ARG A 136 -8.78 13.26 -9.84
C ARG A 136 -9.30 14.30 -10.82
N ARG A 137 -8.61 15.44 -10.97
CA ARG A 137 -8.99 16.53 -11.89
C ARG A 137 -8.93 16.09 -13.32
N LEU A 138 -7.84 15.41 -13.73
CA LEU A 138 -7.68 14.85 -15.07
C LEU A 138 -8.80 13.87 -15.44
N ASN A 139 -9.19 13.00 -14.53
CA ASN A 139 -10.27 12.04 -14.76
C ASN A 139 -11.62 12.72 -15.00
N VAL A 140 -11.92 13.83 -14.33
CA VAL A 140 -13.09 14.65 -14.59
C VAL A 140 -13.00 15.28 -15.99
N ASP A 141 -11.88 15.90 -16.33
CA ASP A 141 -11.67 16.56 -17.63
C ASP A 141 -11.73 15.56 -18.79
N PHE A 142 -11.15 14.35 -18.62
CA PHE A 142 -11.22 13.30 -19.64
C PHE A 142 -12.65 12.83 -19.85
N HIS A 143 -13.40 12.62 -18.76
CA HIS A 143 -14.80 12.19 -18.87
C HIS A 143 -15.69 13.22 -19.59
N LEU A 144 -15.43 14.51 -19.38
CA LEU A 144 -16.20 15.59 -20.01
C LEU A 144 -15.81 15.83 -21.48
N ALA A 145 -14.53 15.62 -21.83
CA ALA A 145 -14.00 16.04 -23.12
C ALA A 145 -13.84 14.90 -24.15
N ILE A 146 -13.80 13.63 -23.70
CA ILE A 146 -13.48 12.48 -24.57
C ILE A 146 -14.60 11.44 -24.46
N ASN A 147 -15.43 11.37 -25.50
CA ASN A 147 -16.56 10.42 -25.58
C ASN A 147 -16.25 9.19 -26.44
N GLU A 148 -15.20 9.25 -27.26
CA GLU A 148 -14.84 8.24 -28.24
C GLU A 148 -13.90 7.14 -27.72
N ALA A 149 -13.41 7.30 -26.49
CA ALA A 149 -12.50 6.36 -25.82
C ALA A 149 -12.71 6.37 -24.30
N GLN A 150 -12.38 5.27 -23.66
CA GLN A 150 -12.22 5.22 -22.20
C GLN A 150 -10.81 5.73 -21.87
N VAL A 151 -10.74 6.88 -21.20
CA VAL A 151 -9.49 7.49 -20.79
C VAL A 151 -9.53 7.73 -19.29
N PHE A 152 -8.51 7.27 -18.60
CA PHE A 152 -8.38 7.53 -17.17
C PHE A 152 -6.92 7.63 -16.73
N ALA A 153 -6.67 8.53 -15.81
CA ALA A 153 -5.40 8.72 -15.14
C ALA A 153 -5.36 7.90 -13.84
N PHE A 154 -4.19 7.41 -13.47
CA PHE A 154 -3.94 6.68 -12.22
C PHE A 154 -2.49 6.84 -11.79
N GLY A 155 -2.24 6.64 -10.47
CA GLY A 155 -0.90 6.68 -9.91
C GLY A 155 -0.11 5.39 -10.14
N PRO A 156 1.21 5.41 -9.90
CA PRO A 156 2.02 4.20 -9.88
C PRO A 156 1.68 3.30 -8.69
N PRO A 157 2.04 2.01 -8.73
CA PRO A 157 1.92 1.14 -7.56
C PRO A 157 2.85 1.62 -6.44
N ALA A 158 2.44 1.45 -5.19
CA ALA A 158 3.24 1.87 -4.03
C ALA A 158 4.63 1.23 -3.97
N ILE A 159 4.78 0.02 -4.51
CA ILE A 159 6.07 -0.67 -4.69
C ILE A 159 6.27 -0.93 -6.17
N PRO A 160 7.30 -0.35 -6.83
CA PRO A 160 7.60 -0.63 -8.23
C PRO A 160 7.81 -2.12 -8.49
N GLY A 161 7.17 -2.64 -9.55
CA GLY A 161 7.22 -4.06 -9.92
C GLY A 161 6.13 -4.93 -9.29
N LEU A 162 5.34 -4.42 -8.35
CA LEU A 162 4.16 -5.11 -7.80
C LEU A 162 2.85 -4.53 -8.37
N GLY A 163 2.64 -4.71 -9.66
CA GLY A 163 1.49 -4.22 -10.41
C GLY A 163 1.82 -3.10 -11.37
N ASN A 164 0.83 -2.71 -12.17
CA ASN A 164 0.96 -1.68 -13.20
C ASN A 164 0.40 -0.31 -12.76
N GLY A 165 -0.32 -0.25 -11.64
CA GLY A 165 -0.93 0.98 -11.13
C GLY A 165 -1.27 0.89 -9.65
N SER A 166 -1.70 2.02 -9.09
CA SER A 166 -2.21 2.10 -7.71
C SER A 166 -3.58 1.40 -7.57
N GLY A 167 -3.93 1.02 -6.34
CA GLY A 167 -5.17 0.38 -5.99
C GLY A 167 -5.08 -1.14 -5.88
N PHE A 168 -6.23 -1.82 -6.01
CA PHE A 168 -6.30 -3.27 -5.86
C PHE A 168 -6.25 -4.00 -7.20
N THR A 169 -5.78 -5.27 -7.16
CA THR A 169 -5.79 -6.20 -8.30
C THR A 169 -6.40 -7.53 -7.88
N LEU A 170 -7.50 -7.91 -8.52
CA LEU A 170 -8.25 -9.15 -8.29
C LEU A 170 -8.30 -9.98 -9.56
N MET A 171 -7.96 -11.27 -9.45
CA MET A 171 -8.05 -12.25 -10.53
C MET A 171 -9.32 -13.07 -10.36
N ILE A 172 -10.30 -12.92 -11.27
CA ILE A 172 -11.47 -13.80 -11.34
C ILE A 172 -11.10 -15.01 -12.20
N GLN A 173 -11.19 -16.21 -11.64
CA GLN A 173 -10.73 -17.46 -12.24
C GLN A 173 -11.89 -18.35 -12.67
N ASP A 174 -11.75 -18.94 -13.85
CA ASP A 174 -12.59 -20.06 -14.31
C ASP A 174 -11.91 -21.38 -13.92
N LYS A 175 -12.49 -22.06 -12.93
CA LYS A 175 -12.01 -23.36 -12.44
C LYS A 175 -12.73 -24.53 -13.11
N GLY A 176 -13.86 -24.26 -13.77
CA GLY A 176 -14.69 -25.25 -14.47
C GLY A 176 -14.26 -25.54 -15.90
N GLY A 177 -13.36 -24.75 -16.50
CA GLY A 177 -12.95 -24.88 -17.91
C GLY A 177 -14.00 -24.39 -18.89
N ASN A 178 -14.78 -23.39 -18.51
CA ASN A 178 -15.86 -22.80 -19.30
C ASN A 178 -15.35 -21.94 -20.47
N THR A 179 -16.29 -21.40 -21.23
CA THR A 179 -15.96 -20.50 -22.36
C THR A 179 -15.51 -19.12 -21.88
N PRO A 180 -14.75 -18.34 -22.71
CA PRO A 180 -14.41 -16.95 -22.38
C PRO A 180 -15.64 -16.06 -22.15
N ASP A 181 -16.73 -16.30 -22.88
CA ASP A 181 -17.99 -15.55 -22.73
C ASP A 181 -18.66 -15.81 -21.39
N TYR A 182 -18.64 -17.06 -20.91
CA TYR A 182 -19.14 -17.42 -19.58
C TYR A 182 -18.36 -16.63 -18.48
N LEU A 183 -17.04 -16.69 -18.57
CA LEU A 183 -16.17 -15.98 -17.62
C LEU A 183 -16.40 -14.45 -17.68
N ALA A 184 -16.52 -13.87 -18.89
CA ALA A 184 -16.81 -12.45 -19.09
C ALA A 184 -18.16 -12.03 -18.50
N LYS A 185 -19.20 -12.82 -18.73
CA LYS A 185 -20.56 -12.56 -18.23
C LYS A 185 -20.60 -12.52 -16.70
N HIS A 186 -20.03 -13.53 -16.05
CA HIS A 186 -20.01 -13.57 -14.59
C HIS A 186 -19.10 -12.50 -13.98
N THR A 187 -17.98 -12.17 -14.63
CA THR A 187 -17.14 -11.06 -14.23
C THR A 187 -17.88 -9.72 -14.35
N ALA A 188 -18.66 -9.51 -15.41
CA ALA A 188 -19.47 -8.29 -15.55
C ALA A 188 -20.53 -8.15 -14.45
N ASN A 189 -21.18 -9.26 -14.08
CA ASN A 189 -22.15 -9.30 -12.96
C ASN A 189 -21.45 -8.95 -11.63
N PHE A 190 -20.27 -9.53 -11.39
CA PHE A 190 -19.44 -9.21 -10.24
C PHE A 190 -19.08 -7.72 -10.20
N VAL A 191 -18.60 -7.14 -11.31
CA VAL A 191 -18.25 -5.72 -11.41
C VAL A 191 -19.47 -4.84 -11.10
N GLN A 192 -20.66 -5.18 -11.64
CA GLN A 192 -21.88 -4.43 -11.35
C GLN A 192 -22.28 -4.50 -9.87
N ALA A 193 -22.11 -5.64 -9.23
CA ALA A 193 -22.37 -5.79 -7.80
C ALA A 193 -21.35 -5.04 -6.95
N ALA A 194 -20.07 -5.11 -7.31
CA ALA A 194 -18.98 -4.40 -6.66
C ALA A 194 -19.16 -2.87 -6.71
N MET A 195 -19.56 -2.33 -7.87
CA MET A 195 -19.80 -0.89 -8.03
C MET A 195 -20.97 -0.33 -7.20
N LYS A 196 -21.82 -1.20 -6.65
CA LYS A 196 -22.88 -0.78 -5.72
C LYS A 196 -22.39 -0.63 -4.28
N ARG A 197 -21.19 -1.09 -3.98
CA ARG A 197 -20.58 -1.00 -2.65
C ARG A 197 -20.01 0.40 -2.43
N PRO A 198 -20.28 1.05 -1.28
CA PRO A 198 -19.75 2.37 -0.98
C PRO A 198 -18.23 2.39 -0.82
N GLU A 199 -17.62 1.24 -0.53
CA GLU A 199 -16.17 1.10 -0.37
C GLU A 199 -15.40 1.14 -1.69
N ILE A 200 -16.08 0.90 -2.84
CA ILE A 200 -15.46 0.76 -4.15
C ILE A 200 -15.62 2.06 -4.93
N GLY A 201 -14.51 2.72 -5.23
CA GLY A 201 -14.49 3.95 -6.04
C GLY A 201 -14.46 3.69 -7.53
N SER A 202 -13.71 2.68 -7.96
CA SER A 202 -13.62 2.25 -9.35
C SER A 202 -13.21 0.79 -9.43
N ILE A 203 -13.71 0.11 -10.47
CA ILE A 203 -13.28 -1.23 -10.85
C ILE A 203 -13.48 -1.41 -12.35
N PHE A 204 -12.46 -1.91 -13.03
CA PHE A 204 -12.49 -2.12 -14.47
C PHE A 204 -11.62 -3.30 -14.88
N THR A 205 -11.80 -3.74 -16.13
CA THR A 205 -10.96 -4.76 -16.76
C THR A 205 -10.65 -4.36 -18.20
N THR A 206 -9.51 -4.80 -18.69
CA THR A 206 -9.13 -4.69 -20.11
C THR A 206 -9.57 -5.89 -20.93
N PHE A 207 -10.06 -6.94 -20.27
CA PHE A 207 -10.51 -8.17 -20.95
C PHE A 207 -11.80 -7.93 -21.74
N ARG A 208 -11.82 -8.44 -22.97
CA ARG A 208 -12.97 -8.41 -23.90
C ARG A 208 -13.14 -9.77 -24.53
N ALA A 209 -14.32 -10.37 -24.36
CA ALA A 209 -14.62 -11.71 -24.86
C ALA A 209 -15.08 -11.71 -26.33
N THR A 210 -15.69 -10.60 -26.78
CA THR A 210 -16.44 -10.53 -28.04
C THR A 210 -15.82 -9.55 -29.03
N VAL A 211 -14.52 -9.70 -29.29
CA VAL A 211 -13.82 -8.89 -30.30
C VAL A 211 -14.02 -9.48 -31.67
N PRO A 212 -14.47 -8.69 -32.66
CA PRO A 212 -14.57 -9.15 -34.06
C PRO A 212 -13.20 -9.54 -34.60
N GLN A 213 -13.09 -10.73 -35.15
CA GLN A 213 -11.86 -11.30 -35.68
C GLN A 213 -12.08 -11.94 -37.03
N ARG A 214 -11.00 -12.11 -37.81
CA ARG A 214 -10.96 -12.84 -39.05
C ARG A 214 -10.23 -14.15 -38.83
N TYR A 215 -10.91 -15.27 -38.98
CA TYR A 215 -10.29 -16.58 -38.89
C TYR A 215 -9.90 -17.07 -40.27
N MET A 216 -8.64 -17.40 -40.46
CA MET A 216 -8.09 -17.91 -41.69
C MET A 216 -8.02 -19.44 -41.61
N GLU A 217 -8.93 -20.10 -42.26
CA GLU A 217 -8.94 -21.56 -42.37
C GLU A 217 -8.07 -21.98 -43.56
N ILE A 218 -7.07 -22.83 -43.28
CA ILE A 218 -6.15 -23.31 -44.30
C ILE A 218 -6.50 -24.77 -44.66
N ASP A 219 -6.79 -25.02 -45.94
CA ASP A 219 -6.97 -26.37 -46.45
C ASP A 219 -5.62 -27.08 -46.57
N LYS A 220 -5.26 -27.79 -45.50
CA LYS A 220 -3.97 -28.47 -45.34
C LYS A 220 -3.76 -29.55 -46.41
N ASP A 221 -4.82 -30.23 -46.83
CA ASP A 221 -4.74 -31.28 -47.84
C ASP A 221 -4.40 -30.71 -49.22
N LYS A 222 -5.04 -29.60 -49.63
CA LYS A 222 -4.69 -28.91 -50.87
C LYS A 222 -3.26 -28.37 -50.85
N VAL A 223 -2.83 -27.81 -49.72
CA VAL A 223 -1.46 -27.30 -49.53
C VAL A 223 -0.43 -28.41 -49.76
N LEU A 224 -0.63 -29.56 -49.10
CA LEU A 224 0.29 -30.70 -49.22
C LEU A 224 0.29 -31.29 -50.62
N LYS A 225 -0.89 -31.42 -51.25
CA LYS A 225 -1.01 -31.90 -52.64
C LYS A 225 -0.33 -30.96 -53.65
N ALA A 226 -0.33 -29.66 -53.39
CA ALA A 226 0.35 -28.66 -54.23
C ALA A 226 1.89 -28.64 -53.99
N GLY A 227 2.41 -29.45 -53.09
CA GLY A 227 3.82 -29.49 -52.78
C GLY A 227 4.33 -28.25 -52.03
N ILE A 228 3.46 -27.61 -51.26
CA ILE A 228 3.78 -26.40 -50.49
C ILE A 228 3.96 -26.79 -49.00
N SER A 229 4.89 -26.15 -48.33
CA SER A 229 5.06 -26.29 -46.89
C SER A 229 4.01 -25.45 -46.14
N LEU A 230 3.35 -26.01 -45.14
CA LEU A 230 2.48 -25.25 -44.26
C LEU A 230 3.22 -24.10 -43.55
N ASN A 231 4.49 -24.34 -43.21
CA ASN A 231 5.34 -23.31 -42.58
C ASN A 231 5.55 -22.09 -43.50
N ASP A 232 5.69 -22.32 -44.84
CA ASP A 232 5.85 -21.21 -45.79
C ASP A 232 4.58 -20.37 -45.87
N ILE A 233 3.40 -20.99 -45.76
CA ILE A 233 2.12 -20.27 -45.70
C ILE A 233 2.06 -19.42 -44.44
N TYR A 234 2.31 -20.02 -43.26
CA TYR A 234 2.28 -19.28 -41.99
C TYR A 234 3.30 -18.14 -41.97
N THR A 235 4.51 -18.39 -42.46
CA THR A 235 5.57 -17.36 -42.53
C THR A 235 5.17 -16.23 -43.48
N THR A 236 4.61 -16.55 -44.64
CA THR A 236 4.17 -15.55 -45.64
C THR A 236 3.03 -14.70 -45.06
N VAL A 237 2.01 -15.32 -44.51
CA VAL A 237 0.89 -14.61 -43.90
C VAL A 237 1.37 -13.73 -42.71
N GLY A 238 2.20 -14.30 -41.84
CA GLY A 238 2.78 -13.58 -40.71
C GLY A 238 3.61 -12.37 -41.16
N ALA A 239 4.43 -12.52 -42.19
CA ALA A 239 5.27 -11.45 -42.69
C ALA A 239 4.45 -10.34 -43.36
N PHE A 240 3.51 -10.69 -44.23
CA PHE A 240 2.75 -9.68 -45.00
C PHE A 240 1.70 -8.99 -44.14
N LEU A 241 0.95 -9.70 -43.31
CA LEU A 241 -0.13 -9.12 -42.50
C LEU A 241 0.36 -8.62 -41.13
N GLY A 242 1.18 -9.40 -40.45
CA GLY A 242 1.68 -9.09 -39.07
C GLY A 242 2.96 -8.28 -39.04
N GLY A 243 3.83 -8.48 -40.03
CA GLY A 243 5.19 -7.95 -40.07
C GLY A 243 6.20 -8.93 -39.43
N THR A 244 7.33 -9.12 -40.12
CA THR A 244 8.42 -9.97 -39.68
C THR A 244 9.64 -9.14 -39.33
N TYR A 245 10.17 -9.33 -38.13
CA TYR A 245 11.45 -8.78 -37.71
C TYR A 245 12.58 -9.43 -38.55
N VAL A 246 13.46 -8.60 -39.10
CA VAL A 246 14.53 -9.05 -39.98
C VAL A 246 15.88 -8.89 -39.32
N ASN A 247 16.20 -7.69 -38.84
CA ASN A 247 17.49 -7.37 -38.26
C ASN A 247 17.44 -6.06 -37.46
N ASP A 248 18.51 -5.81 -36.69
CA ASP A 248 18.77 -4.55 -36.03
C ASP A 248 19.80 -3.72 -36.80
N PHE A 249 19.70 -2.39 -36.71
CA PHE A 249 20.71 -1.48 -37.20
C PHE A 249 20.91 -0.30 -36.27
N ASN A 250 22.18 0.16 -36.17
CA ASN A 250 22.54 1.31 -35.36
C ASN A 250 22.46 2.61 -36.17
N ARG A 251 21.72 3.60 -35.65
CA ARG A 251 21.66 4.94 -36.24
C ARG A 251 21.44 5.98 -35.13
N PHE A 252 22.13 7.11 -35.23
CA PHE A 252 22.02 8.20 -34.25
C PHE A 252 22.25 7.77 -32.79
N GLY A 253 23.17 6.82 -32.57
CA GLY A 253 23.46 6.29 -31.23
C GLY A 253 22.37 5.43 -30.61
N ARG A 254 21.37 4.98 -31.40
CA ARG A 254 20.28 4.10 -30.98
C ARG A 254 20.20 2.86 -31.86
N LEU A 255 19.73 1.77 -31.27
CA LEU A 255 19.44 0.52 -31.96
C LEU A 255 18.00 0.57 -32.49
N TYR A 256 17.82 0.39 -33.80
CA TYR A 256 16.53 0.33 -34.49
C TYR A 256 16.31 -1.08 -35.03
N LYS A 257 15.05 -1.53 -34.97
CA LYS A 257 14.63 -2.82 -35.51
C LYS A 257 14.06 -2.64 -36.93
N ALA A 258 14.49 -3.48 -37.86
CA ALA A 258 13.94 -3.53 -39.20
C ALA A 258 12.82 -4.58 -39.28
N TYR A 259 11.66 -4.17 -39.74
CA TYR A 259 10.52 -5.05 -39.98
C TYR A 259 10.11 -4.98 -41.47
N ILE A 260 9.72 -6.15 -42.03
CA ILE A 260 9.11 -6.25 -43.34
C ILE A 260 7.63 -6.53 -43.16
N GLN A 261 6.78 -5.76 -43.84
CA GLN A 261 5.33 -5.91 -43.85
C GLN A 261 4.78 -5.45 -45.21
N ALA A 262 3.63 -5.98 -45.65
CA ALA A 262 2.96 -5.47 -46.83
C ALA A 262 2.51 -4.00 -46.61
N GLU A 263 2.57 -3.17 -47.68
CA GLU A 263 2.05 -1.82 -47.59
C GLU A 263 0.55 -1.81 -47.23
N PRO A 264 0.07 -0.80 -46.50
CA PRO A 264 -1.32 -0.76 -46.03
C PRO A 264 -2.35 -0.98 -47.13
N LYS A 265 -2.13 -0.46 -48.33
CA LYS A 265 -3.05 -0.60 -49.47
C LYS A 265 -3.27 -2.05 -49.93
N TYR A 266 -2.33 -2.98 -49.59
CA TYR A 266 -2.40 -4.40 -49.95
C TYR A 266 -2.90 -5.30 -48.81
N ARG A 267 -3.33 -4.72 -47.66
CA ARG A 267 -3.86 -5.44 -46.52
C ARG A 267 -5.07 -4.79 -45.86
N GLN A 268 -5.85 -3.99 -46.65
CA GLN A 268 -7.03 -3.28 -46.16
C GLN A 268 -8.28 -4.15 -46.07
N ASN A 269 -8.40 -5.14 -46.96
CA ASN A 269 -9.55 -6.03 -47.01
C ASN A 269 -9.13 -7.47 -47.35
N GLU A 270 -10.04 -8.41 -47.16
CA GLU A 270 -9.82 -9.86 -47.30
C GLU A 270 -9.44 -10.27 -48.69
N ASN A 271 -10.01 -9.62 -49.72
CA ASN A 271 -9.76 -9.96 -51.14
C ASN A 271 -8.31 -9.76 -51.55
N GLN A 272 -7.55 -8.99 -50.78
CA GLN A 272 -6.13 -8.75 -51.04
C GLN A 272 -5.24 -9.95 -50.74
N ILE A 273 -5.74 -10.98 -50.05
CA ILE A 273 -5.03 -12.27 -49.88
C ILE A 273 -4.69 -12.90 -51.24
N ASN A 274 -5.44 -12.58 -52.31
CA ASN A 274 -5.16 -13.01 -53.69
C ASN A 274 -3.83 -12.49 -54.23
N LEU A 275 -3.29 -11.44 -53.63
CA LEU A 275 -2.03 -10.81 -54.05
C LEU A 275 -0.80 -11.44 -53.41
N PHE A 276 -1.00 -12.38 -52.48
CA PHE A 276 0.09 -13.05 -51.78
C PHE A 276 0.35 -14.42 -52.39
N PHE A 277 1.62 -14.75 -52.58
CA PHE A 277 2.04 -15.96 -53.25
C PHE A 277 3.03 -16.75 -52.38
N VAL A 278 2.93 -18.06 -52.48
CA VAL A 278 3.88 -19.00 -51.89
C VAL A 278 4.52 -19.84 -52.99
N LYS A 279 5.76 -20.29 -52.81
CA LYS A 279 6.44 -21.16 -53.76
C LYS A 279 6.20 -22.62 -53.43
N ASN A 280 5.91 -23.42 -54.48
CA ASN A 280 5.88 -24.87 -54.34
C ASN A 280 7.31 -25.46 -54.48
N LYS A 281 7.43 -26.78 -54.31
CA LYS A 281 8.74 -27.51 -54.42
C LYS A 281 9.40 -27.34 -55.81
N GLU A 282 8.61 -27.05 -56.84
CA GLU A 282 9.10 -26.83 -58.19
C GLU A 282 9.51 -25.34 -58.43
N GLY A 283 9.41 -24.49 -57.45
CA GLY A 283 9.69 -23.06 -57.53
C GLY A 283 8.60 -22.21 -58.17
N LYS A 284 7.44 -22.77 -58.51
CA LYS A 284 6.30 -22.05 -59.06
C LYS A 284 5.58 -21.28 -57.98
N SER A 285 5.22 -20.02 -58.27
CA SER A 285 4.42 -19.17 -57.42
C SER A 285 2.95 -19.55 -57.49
N VAL A 286 2.32 -19.86 -56.38
CA VAL A 286 0.90 -20.20 -56.27
C VAL A 286 0.22 -19.16 -55.34
N PRO A 287 -0.94 -18.61 -55.76
CA PRO A 287 -1.66 -17.62 -54.93
C PRO A 287 -2.17 -18.25 -53.66
N LEU A 288 -2.00 -17.55 -52.54
CA LEU A 288 -2.37 -18.01 -51.19
C LEU A 288 -3.88 -18.27 -51.07
N ALA A 289 -4.70 -17.49 -51.79
CA ALA A 289 -6.15 -17.62 -51.83
C ALA A 289 -6.66 -19.00 -52.33
N ALA A 290 -5.81 -19.77 -53.06
CA ALA A 290 -6.19 -21.13 -53.46
C ALA A 290 -6.32 -22.10 -52.29
N PHE A 291 -5.74 -21.79 -51.14
CA PHE A 291 -5.62 -22.66 -49.98
C PHE A 291 -6.32 -22.13 -48.72
N VAL A 292 -6.83 -20.90 -48.77
CA VAL A 292 -7.29 -20.18 -47.57
C VAL A 292 -8.73 -19.73 -47.77
N ASP A 293 -9.54 -19.97 -46.74
CA ASP A 293 -10.89 -19.43 -46.57
C ASP A 293 -10.92 -18.51 -45.36
N ILE A 294 -11.49 -17.31 -45.47
CA ILE A 294 -11.57 -16.32 -44.41
C ILE A 294 -12.99 -16.23 -43.89
N LYS A 295 -13.15 -16.44 -42.59
CA LYS A 295 -14.45 -16.44 -41.90
C LYS A 295 -14.49 -15.36 -40.82
N ASP A 296 -15.65 -14.72 -40.67
CA ASP A 296 -15.93 -13.85 -39.55
C ASP A 296 -16.16 -14.67 -38.30
N ILE A 297 -15.40 -14.39 -37.25
CA ILE A 297 -15.59 -14.97 -35.94
C ILE A 297 -15.59 -13.87 -34.87
N VAL A 298 -16.05 -14.23 -33.69
CA VAL A 298 -15.98 -13.41 -32.49
C VAL A 298 -15.24 -14.19 -31.44
N GLY A 299 -14.30 -13.55 -30.77
CA GLY A 299 -13.52 -14.19 -29.73
C GLY A 299 -12.77 -13.18 -28.85
N PRO A 300 -12.10 -13.65 -27.80
CA PRO A 300 -11.32 -12.78 -26.94
C PRO A 300 -10.08 -12.24 -27.67
N ASP A 301 -9.74 -10.98 -27.42
CA ASP A 301 -8.51 -10.36 -27.92
C ASP A 301 -7.26 -11.06 -27.36
N PHE A 302 -7.29 -11.35 -26.07
CA PHE A 302 -6.29 -12.15 -25.36
C PHE A 302 -6.93 -12.97 -24.23
N THR A 303 -6.26 -13.99 -23.77
CA THR A 303 -6.65 -14.75 -22.57
C THR A 303 -5.45 -14.86 -21.63
N ASN A 304 -5.68 -14.52 -20.36
CA ASN A 304 -4.70 -14.70 -19.31
C ASN A 304 -4.97 -15.99 -18.52
N ARG A 305 -3.89 -16.56 -17.98
CA ARG A 305 -4.00 -17.62 -16.97
C ARG A 305 -3.30 -17.17 -15.71
N PHE A 306 -3.96 -17.40 -14.59
CA PHE A 306 -3.41 -17.16 -13.27
C PHE A 306 -3.52 -18.48 -12.47
N ASN A 307 -2.41 -18.96 -11.95
CA ASN A 307 -2.32 -20.29 -11.30
C ASN A 307 -2.92 -21.41 -12.16
N LEU A 308 -2.62 -21.40 -13.47
CA LEU A 308 -3.08 -22.32 -14.51
C LEU A 308 -4.54 -22.18 -14.93
N TYR A 309 -5.40 -21.53 -14.17
CA TYR A 309 -6.79 -21.26 -14.53
C TYR A 309 -6.89 -20.04 -15.47
N ARG A 310 -7.82 -20.10 -16.41
CA ARG A 310 -8.17 -18.91 -17.20
C ARG A 310 -8.70 -17.84 -16.24
N ALA A 311 -8.19 -16.62 -16.36
CA ALA A 311 -8.51 -15.56 -15.43
C ALA A 311 -8.72 -14.22 -16.13
N ILE A 312 -9.57 -13.39 -15.53
CA ILE A 312 -9.75 -11.99 -15.86
C ILE A 312 -9.18 -11.15 -14.73
N GLU A 313 -8.29 -10.23 -15.08
CA GLU A 313 -7.77 -9.23 -14.16
C GLU A 313 -8.75 -8.08 -14.00
N LEU A 314 -9.09 -7.78 -12.76
CA LEU A 314 -9.84 -6.60 -12.35
C LEU A 314 -8.91 -5.67 -11.58
N THR A 315 -8.85 -4.43 -11.99
CA THR A 315 -8.09 -3.38 -11.32
C THR A 315 -9.03 -2.29 -10.87
N GLY A 316 -8.76 -1.68 -9.72
CA GLY A 316 -9.60 -0.62 -9.20
C GLY A 316 -9.02 0.03 -7.96
N GLY A 317 -9.78 0.92 -7.36
CA GLY A 317 -9.37 1.62 -6.15
C GLY A 317 -10.52 1.83 -5.17
N PRO A 318 -10.20 2.07 -3.88
CA PRO A 318 -11.20 2.37 -2.87
C PRO A 318 -11.89 3.72 -3.16
N ALA A 319 -13.13 3.86 -2.70
CA ALA A 319 -13.83 5.12 -2.72
C ALA A 319 -13.18 6.12 -1.74
N SER A 320 -13.41 7.42 -1.98
CA SER A 320 -12.93 8.46 -1.07
C SER A 320 -13.48 8.22 0.35
N GLY A 321 -12.60 8.22 1.35
CA GLY A 321 -12.94 7.94 2.75
C GLY A 321 -12.76 6.49 3.19
N TYR A 322 -12.60 5.58 2.26
CA TYR A 322 -12.34 4.16 2.52
C TYR A 322 -10.87 3.79 2.29
N THR A 323 -10.43 2.73 2.93
CA THR A 323 -9.07 2.18 2.77
C THR A 323 -9.04 1.01 1.80
N SER A 324 -7.82 0.64 1.36
CA SER A 324 -7.62 -0.56 0.53
C SER A 324 -8.15 -1.81 1.24
N ALA A 325 -7.86 -2.00 2.52
CA ALA A 325 -8.33 -3.16 3.28
C ALA A 325 -9.86 -3.29 3.29
N GLN A 326 -10.60 -2.16 3.47
CA GLN A 326 -12.05 -2.16 3.43
C GLN A 326 -12.59 -2.52 2.04
N ALA A 327 -11.94 -2.03 0.98
CA ALA A 327 -12.30 -2.36 -0.39
C ALA A 327 -12.06 -3.85 -0.70
N LEU A 328 -10.94 -4.41 -0.23
CA LEU A 328 -10.64 -5.83 -0.39
C LEU A 328 -11.68 -6.72 0.32
N ASP A 329 -12.04 -6.38 1.56
CA ASP A 329 -13.05 -7.14 2.32
C ASP A 329 -14.44 -7.05 1.65
N ALA A 330 -14.82 -5.87 1.14
CA ALA A 330 -16.07 -5.71 0.39
C ALA A 330 -16.10 -6.54 -0.90
N LEU A 331 -14.97 -6.62 -1.63
CA LEU A 331 -14.87 -7.44 -2.84
C LEU A 331 -14.93 -8.94 -2.54
N GLU A 332 -14.37 -9.40 -1.43
CA GLU A 332 -14.49 -10.80 -0.99
C GLU A 332 -15.95 -11.16 -0.67
N GLU A 333 -16.67 -10.27 0.02
CA GLU A 333 -18.10 -10.45 0.30
C GLU A 333 -18.92 -10.51 -0.99
N VAL A 334 -18.66 -9.61 -1.94
CA VAL A 334 -19.32 -9.63 -3.26
C VAL A 334 -18.99 -10.91 -4.01
N ALA A 335 -17.73 -11.38 -3.98
CA ALA A 335 -17.32 -12.62 -4.64
C ALA A 335 -18.07 -13.85 -4.08
N GLY A 336 -18.16 -13.93 -2.76
CA GLY A 336 -18.91 -15.01 -2.10
C GLY A 336 -20.40 -15.05 -2.47
N ASN A 337 -20.99 -13.88 -2.80
CA ASN A 337 -22.43 -13.77 -3.12
C ASN A 337 -22.76 -13.85 -4.61
N THR A 338 -21.77 -13.61 -5.51
CA THR A 338 -22.04 -13.44 -6.95
C THR A 338 -21.36 -14.46 -7.85
N LEU A 339 -20.23 -15.03 -7.42
CA LEU A 339 -19.50 -16.00 -8.22
C LEU A 339 -20.12 -17.39 -8.08
N PRO A 340 -20.35 -18.12 -9.19
CA PRO A 340 -20.80 -19.50 -9.13
C PRO A 340 -19.69 -20.44 -8.62
N GLY A 341 -20.05 -21.64 -8.19
CA GLY A 341 -19.13 -22.58 -7.52
C GLY A 341 -17.99 -23.12 -8.40
N ASP A 342 -18.11 -23.02 -9.72
CA ASP A 342 -17.08 -23.37 -10.70
C ASP A 342 -16.14 -22.21 -11.06
N MET A 343 -16.35 -21.06 -10.42
CA MET A 343 -15.47 -19.92 -10.49
C MET A 343 -14.82 -19.63 -9.14
N GLY A 344 -13.74 -18.89 -9.17
CA GLY A 344 -13.05 -18.45 -7.97
C GLY A 344 -12.40 -17.09 -8.17
N TYR A 345 -11.78 -16.60 -7.11
CA TYR A 345 -10.97 -15.39 -7.18
C TYR A 345 -9.66 -15.60 -6.43
N GLU A 346 -8.67 -14.83 -6.80
CA GLU A 346 -7.41 -14.72 -6.07
C GLU A 346 -6.89 -13.28 -6.14
N TRP A 347 -6.22 -12.86 -5.07
CA TRP A 347 -5.54 -11.59 -5.04
C TRP A 347 -4.20 -11.65 -5.78
N SER A 348 -3.84 -10.58 -6.45
CA SER A 348 -2.57 -10.45 -7.17
C SER A 348 -1.84 -9.17 -6.75
N ASN A 349 -0.57 -9.06 -7.13
CA ASN A 349 0.24 -7.87 -6.94
C ASN A 349 0.25 -7.36 -5.48
N MET A 350 0.04 -6.05 -5.28
CA MET A 350 0.00 -5.43 -3.95
C MET A 350 -1.10 -6.00 -3.06
N SER A 351 -2.28 -6.30 -3.63
CA SER A 351 -3.42 -6.83 -2.86
C SER A 351 -3.14 -8.20 -2.25
N TYR A 352 -2.38 -9.04 -2.94
CA TYR A 352 -1.91 -10.31 -2.38
C TYR A 352 -1.00 -10.09 -1.17
N GLN A 353 -0.06 -9.14 -1.26
CA GLN A 353 0.83 -8.82 -0.15
C GLN A 353 0.07 -8.24 1.04
N GLU A 354 -0.90 -7.38 0.78
CA GLU A 354 -1.77 -6.81 1.81
C GLU A 354 -2.56 -7.88 2.55
N LYS A 355 -3.22 -8.80 1.85
CA LYS A 355 -3.95 -9.91 2.46
C LYS A 355 -3.04 -10.86 3.22
N LYS A 356 -1.86 -11.18 2.68
CA LYS A 356 -0.87 -12.02 3.35
C LYS A 356 -0.31 -11.38 4.62
N ALA A 357 -0.12 -10.06 4.62
CA ALA A 357 0.36 -9.31 5.78
C ALA A 357 -0.74 -9.03 6.82
N SER A 358 -2.01 -9.17 6.42
CA SER A 358 -3.16 -8.94 7.32
C SER A 358 -3.06 -9.82 8.57
N GLY A 359 -3.24 -9.22 9.76
CA GLY A 359 -3.12 -9.89 11.04
C GLY A 359 -1.70 -10.08 11.57
N THR A 360 -0.67 -10.01 10.72
CA THR A 360 0.73 -10.22 11.14
C THR A 360 1.20 -9.13 12.11
N GLY A 361 0.70 -7.90 11.96
CA GLY A 361 1.08 -6.78 12.83
C GLY A 361 0.77 -7.01 14.31
N ALA A 362 -0.37 -7.62 14.63
CA ALA A 362 -0.72 -7.95 16.01
C ALA A 362 0.24 -8.99 16.62
N ILE A 363 0.64 -9.98 15.83
CA ILE A 363 1.60 -11.02 16.25
C ILE A 363 2.97 -10.40 16.50
N VAL A 364 3.46 -9.57 15.59
CA VAL A 364 4.75 -8.84 15.73
C VAL A 364 4.73 -7.95 16.98
N PHE A 365 3.63 -7.24 17.22
CA PHE A 365 3.49 -6.40 18.41
C PHE A 365 3.52 -7.23 19.71
N ALA A 366 2.82 -8.37 19.74
CA ALA A 366 2.83 -9.27 20.89
C ALA A 366 4.23 -9.85 21.17
N PHE A 367 4.94 -10.31 20.12
CA PHE A 367 6.33 -10.77 20.27
C PHE A 367 7.27 -9.65 20.69
N SER A 368 7.10 -8.43 20.19
CA SER A 368 7.89 -7.27 20.61
C SER A 368 7.72 -6.99 22.09
N LEU A 369 6.48 -7.02 22.61
CA LEU A 369 6.22 -6.88 24.04
C LEU A 369 6.86 -8.02 24.86
N LEU A 370 6.75 -9.26 24.38
CA LEU A 370 7.35 -10.43 25.03
C LEU A 370 8.88 -10.31 25.12
N PHE A 371 9.55 -9.96 24.01
CA PHE A 371 11.00 -9.80 24.00
C PHE A 371 11.46 -8.65 24.88
N VAL A 372 10.78 -7.50 24.85
CA VAL A 372 11.07 -6.38 25.76
C VAL A 372 10.90 -6.83 27.21
N PHE A 373 9.84 -7.56 27.53
CA PHE A 373 9.63 -8.12 28.87
C PHE A 373 10.78 -9.03 29.31
N LEU A 374 11.18 -9.99 28.46
CA LEU A 374 12.27 -10.93 28.78
C LEU A 374 13.63 -10.23 28.96
N ILE A 375 13.93 -9.24 28.10
CA ILE A 375 15.15 -8.42 28.22
C ILE A 375 15.16 -7.66 29.55
N LEU A 376 14.03 -7.05 29.92
CA LEU A 376 13.90 -6.35 31.21
C LEU A 376 13.99 -7.32 32.39
N CYS A 377 13.43 -8.54 32.28
CA CYS A 377 13.59 -9.56 33.31
C CYS A 377 15.06 -9.93 33.55
N ALA A 378 15.80 -10.11 32.43
CA ALA A 378 17.24 -10.40 32.50
C ALA A 378 18.04 -9.23 33.10
N GLN A 379 17.71 -7.98 32.70
CA GLN A 379 18.40 -6.78 33.17
C GLN A 379 18.17 -6.50 34.66
N TYR A 380 16.95 -6.74 35.14
CA TYR A 380 16.59 -6.45 36.55
C TYR A 380 16.67 -7.67 37.49
N GLU A 381 17.04 -8.83 36.95
CA GLU A 381 17.05 -10.11 37.70
C GLU A 381 15.72 -10.33 38.46
N SER A 382 14.62 -9.91 37.86
CA SER A 382 13.29 -9.89 38.50
C SER A 382 12.19 -10.10 37.48
N TRP A 383 11.24 -10.98 37.79
CA TRP A 383 10.05 -11.21 36.99
C TRP A 383 8.93 -10.16 37.20
N SER A 384 8.96 -9.46 38.32
CA SER A 384 7.89 -8.53 38.70
C SER A 384 8.17 -7.08 38.30
N LEU A 385 9.42 -6.60 38.38
CA LEU A 385 9.77 -5.22 38.01
C LEU A 385 9.42 -4.83 36.59
N PRO A 386 9.63 -5.66 35.56
CA PRO A 386 9.26 -5.34 34.20
C PRO A 386 7.78 -4.98 33.99
N PHE A 387 6.87 -5.54 34.79
CA PHE A 387 5.46 -5.16 34.73
C PHE A 387 5.23 -3.70 35.10
N SER A 388 6.00 -3.12 36.02
CA SER A 388 5.88 -1.70 36.37
C SER A 388 6.27 -0.78 35.22
N ILE A 389 7.10 -1.26 34.30
CA ILE A 389 7.51 -0.55 33.08
C ILE A 389 6.47 -0.74 31.97
N LEU A 390 6.08 -2.00 31.70
CA LEU A 390 5.20 -2.32 30.56
C LEU A 390 3.75 -1.90 30.76
N LEU A 391 3.25 -1.82 31.99
CA LEU A 391 1.92 -1.28 32.28
C LEU A 391 1.74 0.19 31.88
N GLY A 392 2.82 0.91 31.60
CA GLY A 392 2.79 2.25 31.03
C GLY A 392 2.70 2.30 29.50
N THR A 393 2.93 1.19 28.79
CA THR A 393 2.87 1.13 27.32
C THR A 393 1.53 1.58 26.73
N PRO A 394 0.36 1.28 27.35
CA PRO A 394 -0.93 1.74 26.84
C PRO A 394 -1.01 3.25 26.63
N PHE A 395 -0.31 4.08 27.39
CA PHE A 395 -0.29 5.54 27.19
C PHE A 395 0.33 5.92 25.84
N ALA A 396 1.43 5.25 25.46
CA ALA A 396 2.11 5.50 24.20
C ALA A 396 1.26 5.07 23.00
N VAL A 397 0.68 3.87 23.07
CA VAL A 397 -0.17 3.34 22.00
C VAL A 397 -1.46 4.15 21.86
N PHE A 398 -2.08 4.54 22.96
CA PHE A 398 -3.23 5.44 22.96
C PHE A 398 -2.89 6.78 22.30
N GLY A 399 -1.74 7.37 22.63
CA GLY A 399 -1.27 8.63 22.03
C GLY A 399 -1.07 8.51 20.51
N ALA A 400 -0.50 7.39 20.05
CA ALA A 400 -0.32 7.12 18.62
C ALA A 400 -1.66 7.01 17.90
N PHE A 401 -2.59 6.20 18.42
CA PHE A 401 -3.92 6.06 17.81
C PHE A 401 -4.72 7.36 17.86
N ALA A 402 -4.64 8.13 18.95
CA ALA A 402 -5.29 9.42 19.04
C ALA A 402 -4.75 10.42 18.01
N ALA A 403 -3.43 10.47 17.83
CA ALA A 403 -2.81 11.34 16.84
C ALA A 403 -3.22 10.95 15.41
N LEU A 404 -3.16 9.66 15.06
CA LEU A 404 -3.60 9.17 13.75
C LEU A 404 -5.09 9.47 13.51
N PHE A 405 -5.94 9.19 14.50
CA PHE A 405 -7.38 9.44 14.42
C PHE A 405 -7.70 10.93 14.20
N ILE A 406 -7.06 11.83 14.95
CA ILE A 406 -7.24 13.28 14.81
C ILE A 406 -6.71 13.75 13.46
N SER A 407 -5.52 13.28 13.04
CA SER A 407 -4.92 13.69 11.77
C SER A 407 -5.72 13.22 10.56
N ARG A 408 -6.50 12.15 10.70
CA ARG A 408 -7.40 11.66 9.65
C ARG A 408 -8.48 12.68 9.24
N PHE A 409 -8.87 13.60 10.11
CA PHE A 409 -9.78 14.70 9.74
C PHE A 409 -9.16 15.67 8.71
N PHE A 410 -7.82 15.69 8.60
CA PHE A 410 -7.11 16.57 7.67
C PHE A 410 -6.65 15.81 6.42
N SER A 411 -6.26 14.54 6.54
CA SER A 411 -5.85 13.69 5.41
C SER A 411 -6.23 12.23 5.65
N GLN A 412 -6.74 11.59 4.61
CA GLN A 412 -7.14 10.17 4.64
C GLN A 412 -5.94 9.21 4.69
N SER A 413 -4.73 9.69 4.41
CA SER A 413 -3.48 8.89 4.44
C SER A 413 -3.09 8.39 5.83
N TYR A 414 -3.68 8.98 6.90
CA TYR A 414 -3.41 8.56 8.28
C TYR A 414 -4.18 7.29 8.64
N GLU A 415 -3.62 6.16 8.25
CA GLU A 415 -4.15 4.81 8.45
C GLU A 415 -3.21 3.99 9.33
N LEU A 416 -3.72 2.88 9.90
CA LEU A 416 -2.89 1.89 10.58
C LEU A 416 -2.19 1.01 9.55
N ASN A 417 -1.30 1.59 8.77
CA ASN A 417 -0.48 0.94 7.77
C ASN A 417 0.80 0.33 8.39
N VAL A 418 1.64 -0.29 7.57
CA VAL A 418 2.91 -0.91 8.02
C VAL A 418 3.82 0.10 8.74
N PHE A 419 3.89 1.35 8.28
CA PHE A 419 4.73 2.39 8.90
C PHE A 419 4.21 2.83 10.27
N ALA A 420 2.88 2.93 10.43
CA ALA A 420 2.26 3.15 11.74
C ALA A 420 2.52 1.98 12.70
N GLN A 421 2.48 0.74 12.22
CA GLN A 421 2.79 -0.45 13.00
C GLN A 421 4.26 -0.48 13.45
N ILE A 422 5.20 -0.12 12.57
CA ILE A 422 6.63 0.05 12.92
C ILE A 422 6.78 1.12 14.02
N ALA A 423 6.07 2.25 13.88
CA ALA A 423 6.08 3.30 14.90
C ALA A 423 5.56 2.81 16.25
N LEU A 424 4.50 1.99 16.27
CA LEU A 424 3.98 1.39 17.51
C LEU A 424 5.01 0.49 18.20
N VAL A 425 5.73 -0.35 17.44
CA VAL A 425 6.80 -1.19 17.99
C VAL A 425 7.93 -0.33 18.56
N MET A 426 8.34 0.72 17.84
CA MET A 426 9.37 1.66 18.30
C MET A 426 8.93 2.40 19.57
N LEU A 427 7.65 2.76 19.68
CA LEU A 427 7.10 3.43 20.87
C LEU A 427 7.15 2.57 22.13
N ILE A 428 7.07 1.24 22.04
CA ILE A 428 7.26 0.36 23.19
C ILE A 428 8.63 0.62 23.85
N ALA A 429 9.69 0.62 23.03
CA ALA A 429 11.04 0.85 23.54
C ALA A 429 11.23 2.27 24.08
N MET A 430 10.67 3.27 23.40
CA MET A 430 10.79 4.68 23.80
C MET A 430 10.00 5.01 25.08
N ALA A 431 8.80 4.44 25.22
CA ALA A 431 8.01 4.58 26.46
C ALA A 431 8.69 3.84 27.63
N ALA A 432 9.20 2.62 27.38
CA ALA A 432 9.94 1.87 28.38
C ALA A 432 11.17 2.63 28.90
N LYS A 433 11.89 3.36 28.04
CA LYS A 433 13.05 4.18 28.45
C LYS A 433 12.71 5.17 29.57
N ASN A 434 11.57 5.87 29.47
CA ASN A 434 11.15 6.83 30.50
C ASN A 434 10.78 6.12 31.81
N ALA A 435 10.13 4.97 31.71
CA ALA A 435 9.77 4.13 32.86
C ALA A 435 11.00 3.54 33.54
N ILE A 436 11.96 3.03 32.77
CA ILE A 436 13.22 2.46 33.26
C ILE A 436 13.94 3.47 34.17
N LEU A 437 14.07 4.72 33.71
CA LEU A 437 14.76 5.77 34.46
C LEU A 437 14.14 6.02 35.86
N ILE A 438 12.83 5.92 35.98
CA ILE A 438 12.14 6.08 37.29
C ILE A 438 12.24 4.82 38.12
N VAL A 439 11.95 3.66 37.53
CA VAL A 439 11.88 2.38 38.25
C VAL A 439 13.25 1.97 38.79
N GLU A 440 14.33 2.15 38.02
CA GLU A 440 15.69 1.85 38.43
C GLU A 440 16.12 2.72 39.65
N PHE A 441 15.87 4.03 39.54
CA PHE A 441 16.19 4.92 40.65
C PHE A 441 15.32 4.66 41.89
N ALA A 442 14.04 4.32 41.67
CA ALA A 442 13.16 3.95 42.77
C ALA A 442 13.66 2.68 43.47
N LYS A 443 14.15 1.69 42.70
CA LYS A 443 14.77 0.49 43.27
C LYS A 443 16.04 0.82 44.06
N LEU A 444 16.94 1.62 43.50
CA LEU A 444 18.17 2.05 44.16
C LEU A 444 17.90 2.78 45.49
N GLU A 445 16.92 3.69 45.51
CA GLU A 445 16.55 4.39 46.76
C GLU A 445 15.85 3.47 47.78
N PHE A 446 15.07 2.49 47.27
CA PHE A 446 14.48 1.45 48.12
C PHE A 446 15.56 0.54 48.75
N ASP A 447 16.57 0.13 47.99
CA ASP A 447 17.68 -0.70 48.46
C ASP A 447 18.55 0.04 49.48
N LYS A 448 18.56 1.39 49.48
CA LYS A 448 19.18 2.24 50.52
C LYS A 448 18.37 2.34 51.81
N GLY A 449 17.20 1.71 51.88
CA GLY A 449 16.39 1.64 53.10
C GLY A 449 15.14 2.51 53.15
N LEU A 450 14.84 3.28 52.09
CA LEU A 450 13.58 4.05 51.99
C LEU A 450 12.37 3.11 51.86
N SER A 451 11.19 3.58 52.28
CA SER A 451 9.94 2.90 51.97
C SER A 451 9.66 2.85 50.46
N LEU A 452 8.87 1.89 49.96
CA LEU A 452 8.48 1.83 48.56
C LEU A 452 7.87 3.15 48.07
N PHE A 453 7.07 3.79 48.92
CA PHE A 453 6.42 5.06 48.61
C PHE A 453 7.44 6.21 48.51
N ASP A 454 8.31 6.38 49.50
CA ASP A 454 9.27 7.47 49.52
C ASP A 454 10.36 7.30 48.45
N ALA A 455 10.79 6.07 48.21
CA ALA A 455 11.71 5.73 47.12
C ALA A 455 11.15 6.11 45.75
N ALA A 456 9.87 5.81 45.48
CA ALA A 456 9.20 6.19 44.24
C ALA A 456 9.09 7.71 44.07
N ILE A 457 8.72 8.45 45.10
CA ILE A 457 8.64 9.91 45.07
C ILE A 457 10.01 10.55 44.89
N LYS A 458 11.03 10.03 45.57
CA LYS A 458 12.42 10.52 45.42
C LYS A 458 12.98 10.28 44.05
N ALA A 459 12.74 9.12 43.45
CA ALA A 459 13.12 8.82 42.07
C ALA A 459 12.42 9.75 41.09
N ALA A 460 11.12 9.98 41.28
CA ALA A 460 10.34 10.91 40.45
C ALA A 460 10.94 12.34 40.49
N GLU A 461 11.31 12.84 41.68
CA GLU A 461 11.95 14.12 41.85
C GLU A 461 13.27 14.24 41.07
N LEU A 462 14.17 13.26 41.28
CA LEU A 462 15.52 13.27 40.70
C LEU A 462 15.52 13.08 39.17
N ARG A 463 14.56 12.31 38.65
CA ARG A 463 14.54 11.91 37.25
C ARG A 463 13.59 12.73 36.38
N PHE A 464 12.77 13.60 36.92
CA PHE A 464 11.83 14.42 36.14
C PHE A 464 12.54 15.26 35.08
N ARG A 465 13.62 15.94 35.42
CA ARG A 465 14.38 16.78 34.47
C ARG A 465 15.03 15.99 33.34
N PRO A 466 15.80 14.91 33.59
CA PRO A 466 16.34 14.08 32.51
C PRO A 466 15.28 13.49 31.59
N ILE A 467 14.15 13.05 32.10
CA ILE A 467 13.05 12.48 31.31
C ILE A 467 12.47 13.52 30.37
N LEU A 468 12.15 14.72 30.87
CA LEU A 468 11.62 15.77 30.03
C LEU A 468 12.62 16.21 28.95
N MET A 469 13.91 16.32 29.30
CA MET A 469 14.95 16.67 28.31
C MET A 469 15.03 15.65 27.18
N THR A 470 15.02 14.34 27.49
CA THR A 470 15.08 13.29 26.46
C THR A 470 13.79 13.19 25.65
N ALA A 471 12.63 13.38 26.30
CA ALA A 471 11.33 13.36 25.62
C ALA A 471 11.18 14.53 24.64
N PHE A 472 11.53 15.77 25.06
CA PHE A 472 11.49 16.92 24.16
C PHE A 472 12.50 16.81 23.03
N SER A 473 13.71 16.31 23.29
CA SER A 473 14.70 16.08 22.24
C SER A 473 14.19 15.09 21.19
N PHE A 474 13.52 14.01 21.62
CA PHE A 474 12.91 13.04 20.70
C PHE A 474 11.74 13.65 19.92
N ILE A 475 10.80 14.33 20.60
CA ILE A 475 9.64 14.98 19.98
C ILE A 475 10.10 15.97 18.89
N LEU A 476 11.09 16.83 19.21
CA LEU A 476 11.66 17.77 18.25
C LEU A 476 12.40 17.06 17.11
N GLY A 477 13.08 15.95 17.40
CA GLY A 477 13.77 15.13 16.41
C GLY A 477 12.83 14.41 15.41
N VAL A 478 11.57 14.16 15.81
CA VAL A 478 10.55 13.55 14.95
C VAL A 478 9.79 14.57 14.11
N LEU A 479 9.79 15.86 14.47
CA LEU A 479 9.08 16.90 13.71
C LEU A 479 9.41 16.93 12.21
N PRO A 480 10.68 16.76 11.76
CA PRO A 480 10.99 16.71 10.33
C PRO A 480 10.27 15.57 9.59
N LEU A 481 9.95 14.46 10.27
CA LEU A 481 9.17 13.39 9.65
C LEU A 481 7.71 13.80 9.45
N VAL A 482 7.14 14.55 10.40
CA VAL A 482 5.73 14.99 10.34
C VAL A 482 5.51 16.02 9.23
N VAL A 483 6.52 16.83 8.93
CA VAL A 483 6.46 17.85 7.86
C VAL A 483 7.20 17.43 6.60
N ALA A 484 7.47 16.13 6.44
CA ALA A 484 8.17 15.62 5.27
C ALA A 484 7.39 15.89 3.98
N SER A 485 8.12 16.18 2.91
CA SER A 485 7.59 16.34 1.55
C SER A 485 8.45 15.56 0.56
N GLY A 486 7.98 15.38 -0.66
CA GLY A 486 8.67 14.63 -1.69
C GLY A 486 8.33 13.14 -1.71
N ALA A 487 9.07 12.37 -2.48
CA ALA A 487 8.88 10.93 -2.59
C ALA A 487 9.05 10.24 -1.22
N GLY A 488 8.15 9.31 -0.89
CA GLY A 488 8.13 8.62 0.41
C GLY A 488 7.67 9.53 1.57
N ALA A 489 7.04 10.65 1.29
CA ALA A 489 6.56 11.57 2.32
C ALA A 489 5.43 10.99 3.14
N GLU A 490 4.45 10.34 2.50
CA GLU A 490 3.28 9.77 3.18
C GLU A 490 3.68 8.73 4.23
N ALA A 491 4.61 7.84 3.90
CA ALA A 491 5.16 6.86 4.84
C ALA A 491 5.83 7.54 6.05
N ARG A 492 6.65 8.56 5.81
CA ARG A 492 7.36 9.32 6.88
C ARG A 492 6.39 10.11 7.75
N VAL A 493 5.41 10.76 7.16
CA VAL A 493 4.41 11.58 7.87
C VAL A 493 3.54 10.71 8.78
N VAL A 494 3.04 9.57 8.29
CA VAL A 494 2.25 8.64 9.10
C VAL A 494 3.06 8.09 10.27
N MET A 495 4.29 7.62 10.01
CA MET A 495 5.19 7.13 11.05
C MET A 495 5.54 8.23 12.06
N GLY A 496 5.88 9.43 11.57
CA GLY A 496 6.22 10.60 12.38
C GLY A 496 5.06 11.03 13.28
N MET A 497 3.83 11.07 12.77
CA MET A 497 2.65 11.45 13.53
C MET A 497 2.33 10.44 14.65
N ALA A 498 2.42 9.14 14.36
CA ALA A 498 2.25 8.10 15.36
C ALA A 498 3.30 8.20 16.48
N LEU A 499 4.58 8.41 16.12
CA LEU A 499 5.66 8.58 17.08
C LEU A 499 5.50 9.85 17.92
N LEU A 500 5.17 10.97 17.29
CA LEU A 500 4.96 12.26 17.96
C LEU A 500 3.82 12.16 18.97
N GLY A 501 2.64 11.70 18.54
CA GLY A 501 1.48 11.57 19.42
C GLY A 501 1.69 10.57 20.55
N GLY A 502 2.29 9.41 20.22
CA GLY A 502 2.60 8.38 21.19
C GLY A 502 3.58 8.85 22.27
N MET A 503 4.68 9.49 21.85
CA MET A 503 5.69 9.99 22.79
C MET A 503 5.18 11.18 23.62
N PHE A 504 4.37 12.07 22.99
CA PHE A 504 3.77 13.20 23.70
C PHE A 504 2.87 12.73 24.84
N ILE A 505 1.94 11.81 24.58
CA ILE A 505 1.02 11.29 25.61
C ILE A 505 1.76 10.40 26.62
N ALA A 506 2.70 9.55 26.19
CA ALA A 506 3.51 8.75 27.10
C ALA A 506 4.32 9.62 28.06
N THR A 507 4.82 10.76 27.61
CA THR A 507 5.54 11.70 28.47
C THR A 507 4.56 12.47 29.37
N LEU A 508 3.47 12.99 28.80
CA LEU A 508 2.51 13.82 29.56
C LEU A 508 1.80 13.02 30.65
N LEU A 509 1.39 11.79 30.37
CA LEU A 509 0.65 10.94 31.33
C LEU A 509 1.58 9.93 32.02
N GLY A 510 2.40 9.19 31.26
CA GLY A 510 3.19 8.07 31.76
C GLY A 510 4.10 8.44 32.93
N VAL A 511 4.75 9.61 32.86
CA VAL A 511 5.67 10.07 33.91
C VAL A 511 4.98 10.15 35.27
N PHE A 512 3.71 10.49 35.33
CA PHE A 512 2.94 10.53 36.60
C PHE A 512 2.60 9.14 37.13
N PHE A 513 2.44 8.15 36.25
CA PHE A 513 1.97 6.83 36.61
C PHE A 513 3.09 5.84 36.93
N TYR A 514 4.30 6.00 36.38
CA TYR A 514 5.41 5.06 36.65
C TYR A 514 5.78 4.93 38.13
N PRO A 515 5.87 6.01 38.95
CA PRO A 515 6.11 5.90 40.36
C PRO A 515 5.02 5.09 41.11
N MET A 516 3.74 5.31 40.73
CA MET A 516 2.61 4.56 41.28
C MET A 516 2.68 3.07 40.89
N LEU A 517 3.03 2.77 39.65
CA LEU A 517 3.15 1.39 39.16
C LEU A 517 4.28 0.64 39.87
N PHE A 518 5.41 1.30 40.14
CA PHE A 518 6.49 0.74 40.93
C PHE A 518 6.02 0.35 42.34
N VAL A 519 5.30 1.24 43.02
CA VAL A 519 4.76 0.96 44.37
C VAL A 519 3.73 -0.16 44.32
N PHE A 520 2.87 -0.19 43.32
CA PHE A 520 1.87 -1.23 43.12
C PHE A 520 2.51 -2.61 42.96
N ILE A 521 3.46 -2.74 42.03
CA ILE A 521 4.17 -4.00 41.77
C ILE A 521 5.04 -4.40 43.00
N GLY A 522 5.70 -3.45 43.66
CA GLY A 522 6.49 -3.70 44.86
C GLY A 522 5.66 -4.24 46.04
N LYS A 523 4.41 -3.74 46.19
CA LYS A 523 3.47 -4.29 47.20
C LYS A 523 3.03 -5.72 46.86
N ILE A 524 2.70 -6.00 45.59
CA ILE A 524 2.35 -7.37 45.15
C ILE A 524 3.53 -8.31 45.32
N GLY A 525 4.74 -7.86 44.96
CA GLY A 525 5.98 -8.63 45.09
C GLY A 525 6.48 -8.78 46.54
N LYS A 526 5.83 -8.13 47.52
CA LYS A 526 6.18 -8.11 48.93
C LYS A 526 7.64 -7.69 49.18
N TYR A 527 8.10 -6.67 48.46
CA TYR A 527 9.51 -6.24 48.51
C TYR A 527 9.94 -5.76 49.88
N GLU A 528 9.10 -5.03 50.62
CA GLU A 528 9.41 -4.58 52.00
C GLU A 528 9.59 -5.78 52.92
N GLN A 529 8.69 -6.77 52.90
CA GLN A 529 8.81 -7.98 53.71
C GLN A 529 10.07 -8.80 53.40
N LYS A 530 10.43 -8.91 52.10
CA LYS A 530 11.64 -9.63 51.69
C LYS A 530 12.90 -8.92 52.12
N ARG A 531 12.96 -7.60 52.04
CA ARG A 531 14.07 -6.80 52.50
C ARG A 531 14.26 -6.93 54.04
N ASP A 532 13.17 -6.79 54.77
CA ASP A 532 13.23 -6.86 56.24
C ASP A 532 13.66 -8.26 56.71
N ALA A 533 13.18 -9.33 56.06
CA ALA A 533 13.62 -10.69 56.31
C ALA A 533 15.12 -10.93 55.98
N GLN A 534 15.65 -10.28 54.92
CA GLN A 534 17.07 -10.34 54.61
C GLN A 534 17.94 -9.63 55.64
N LEU A 535 17.52 -8.46 56.14
CA LEU A 535 18.20 -7.70 57.17
C LEU A 535 18.20 -8.44 58.51
N GLU A 536 17.14 -9.20 58.83
CA GLU A 536 17.09 -10.06 60.02
C GLU A 536 17.97 -11.30 59.90
N SER A 537 18.24 -11.77 58.68
CA SER A 537 19.07 -12.96 58.42
C SER A 537 20.57 -12.67 58.30
N GLU A 538 20.99 -11.40 58.16
CA GLU A 538 22.41 -11.02 58.19
C GLU A 538 22.94 -11.12 59.64
N PRO A 539 24.03 -11.88 59.87
CA PRO A 539 24.63 -11.96 61.22
C PRO A 539 25.06 -10.55 61.61
N LYS A 540 24.57 -10.08 62.78
CA LYS A 540 25.07 -8.86 63.39
C LYS A 540 26.55 -9.08 63.66
N GLU A 541 27.41 -8.50 62.84
CA GLU A 541 28.81 -8.40 63.11
C GLU A 541 28.98 -7.67 64.50
N SER A 542 29.37 -8.41 65.51
CA SER A 542 29.64 -7.95 66.83
C SER A 542 31.06 -7.40 66.98
#